data_790923381a922c9c2eb9e22d9b8ae869
#
_entry.id   790923381a922c9c2eb9e22d9b8ae869
#
_cell.length_a   1.000
_cell.length_b   1.000
_cell.length_c   1.000
_cell.angle_alpha   90.00
_cell.angle_beta   90.00
_cell.angle_gamma   90.00
#
_symmetry.space_group_name_H-M   'P 1'
#
loop_
_entity.id
_entity.type
_entity.pdbx_description
1 polymer ?
#
loop_
_entity_poly.entity_id
_entity_poly.type
_entity_poly.pdbx_seq_one_letter_code
_entity_poly.pdbx_strand_id
1 'polypeptide(L)'
;MFNAGLLKRVKASTVAIGLLNKDTKDVIGTFGTGFFIGGKYIVSSAHVFSQCLNYNSLYKEKNNSAEGIYSAFRVIRRGQKLDLDTYRINESIRLPPVKEAAGFNGSVDLDIGLGKIDRNSDSFLPIKEPGGLELYQDIAMCGYPSGRLSLILYRNEDGVGMHLNPIIQFGHIAGLMPYDESSTPWGIQTDIVAIGGSSGSPIIDPSDGEVIGMAQQVISTMTTVYKEGMPTNLYKLTKGPLYGVAPLGLAYGVSNMILSLLPNISKNYFERGHPPDLLFEDTQIVIIF
;
A
#
# COMPACT_ATOMS: atom_id res chain seq x y z
N MET A 1 -4.65 -11.89 -19.28
CA MET A 1 -5.37 -12.66 -18.22
C MET A 1 -4.34 -13.32 -17.31
N PHE A 2 -4.42 -13.15 -16.02
CA PHE A 2 -3.51 -13.81 -15.06
C PHE A 2 -3.52 -15.32 -15.23
N ASN A 3 -2.35 -15.92 -15.40
CA ASN A 3 -2.22 -17.35 -15.20
C ASN A 3 -2.13 -17.68 -13.68
N ALA A 4 -2.42 -18.94 -13.33
CA ALA A 4 -2.45 -19.35 -11.91
C ALA A 4 -1.10 -19.14 -11.17
N GLY A 5 0.02 -19.30 -11.87
CA GLY A 5 1.36 -19.08 -11.30
C GLY A 5 1.62 -17.61 -10.97
N LEU A 6 1.24 -16.73 -11.88
CA LEU A 6 1.36 -15.28 -11.70
C LEU A 6 0.51 -14.80 -10.53
N LEU A 7 -0.76 -15.24 -10.47
CA LEU A 7 -1.66 -14.95 -9.38
C LEU A 7 -1.09 -15.38 -8.01
N LYS A 8 -0.49 -16.57 -7.96
CA LYS A 8 0.16 -17.09 -6.75
C LYS A 8 1.35 -16.21 -6.34
N ARG A 9 2.19 -15.80 -7.31
CA ARG A 9 3.34 -14.90 -7.04
C ARG A 9 2.87 -13.57 -6.50
N VAL A 10 1.89 -12.94 -7.13
CA VAL A 10 1.34 -11.65 -6.70
C VAL A 10 0.83 -11.72 -5.27
N LYS A 11 -0.01 -12.69 -4.96
CA LYS A 11 -0.54 -12.89 -3.59
C LYS A 11 0.56 -13.20 -2.57
N ALA A 12 1.57 -13.98 -2.96
CA ALA A 12 2.68 -14.33 -2.08
C ALA A 12 3.63 -13.16 -1.81
N SER A 13 3.68 -12.18 -2.69
CA SER A 13 4.53 -11.00 -2.54
C SER A 13 3.83 -9.80 -1.91
N THR A 14 2.49 -9.86 -1.76
CA THR A 14 1.68 -8.82 -1.15
C THR A 14 1.37 -9.18 0.29
N VAL A 15 1.56 -8.25 1.21
CA VAL A 15 1.44 -8.44 2.65
C VAL A 15 0.62 -7.34 3.31
N ALA A 16 -0.01 -7.66 4.43
CA ALA A 16 -0.56 -6.65 5.32
C ALA A 16 0.55 -6.04 6.17
N ILE A 17 0.47 -4.74 6.44
CA ILE A 17 1.35 -4.02 7.36
C ILE A 17 0.59 -3.72 8.64
N GLY A 18 1.18 -4.07 9.77
CA GLY A 18 0.51 -3.92 11.05
C GLY A 18 1.37 -4.21 12.26
N LEU A 19 0.69 -4.38 13.37
CA LEU A 19 1.28 -4.74 14.65
C LEU A 19 0.83 -6.11 15.10
N LEU A 20 1.79 -6.89 15.60
CA LEU A 20 1.58 -8.16 16.27
C LEU A 20 1.90 -8.01 17.76
N ASN A 21 1.15 -8.67 18.62
CA ASN A 21 1.54 -8.80 20.02
C ASN A 21 2.87 -9.53 20.14
N LYS A 22 3.79 -9.01 20.94
CA LYS A 22 5.15 -9.56 21.06
C LYS A 22 5.15 -10.99 21.62
N ASP A 23 4.25 -11.26 22.55
CA ASP A 23 4.23 -12.53 23.29
C ASP A 23 3.33 -13.56 22.60
N THR A 24 2.08 -13.19 22.28
CA THR A 24 1.11 -14.12 21.71
C THR A 24 1.18 -14.25 20.19
N LYS A 25 1.83 -13.30 19.50
CA LYS A 25 1.87 -13.16 18.04
C LYS A 25 0.49 -12.87 17.40
N ASP A 26 -0.49 -12.52 18.21
CA ASP A 26 -1.81 -12.13 17.70
C ASP A 26 -1.74 -10.80 16.96
N VAL A 27 -2.58 -10.64 15.95
CA VAL A 27 -2.69 -9.38 15.20
C VAL A 27 -3.41 -8.34 16.06
N ILE A 28 -2.68 -7.29 16.46
CA ILE A 28 -3.22 -6.15 17.18
C ILE A 28 -4.01 -5.23 16.24
N GLY A 29 -3.48 -5.02 15.02
CA GLY A 29 -4.11 -4.20 14.01
C GLY A 29 -3.35 -4.21 12.69
N THR A 30 -4.10 -3.90 11.62
CA THR A 30 -3.57 -3.71 10.27
C THR A 30 -3.83 -2.28 9.83
N PHE A 31 -2.88 -1.66 9.14
CA PHE A 31 -2.93 -0.25 8.76
C PHE A 31 -2.94 -0.04 7.25
N GLY A 32 -2.43 -1.00 6.49
CA GLY A 32 -2.39 -0.94 5.05
C GLY A 32 -1.78 -2.19 4.43
N THR A 33 -1.44 -2.05 3.17
CA THR A 33 -0.83 -3.06 2.33
C THR A 33 0.63 -2.71 2.06
N GLY A 34 1.46 -3.71 1.83
CA GLY A 34 2.80 -3.56 1.29
C GLY A 34 3.13 -4.71 0.35
N PHE A 35 4.23 -4.60 -0.36
CA PHE A 35 4.74 -5.66 -1.23
C PHE A 35 6.26 -5.71 -1.21
N PHE A 36 6.80 -6.92 -1.41
CA PHE A 36 8.23 -7.12 -1.47
C PHE A 36 8.76 -6.79 -2.86
N ILE A 37 9.89 -6.06 -2.90
CA ILE A 37 10.60 -5.68 -4.14
C ILE A 37 11.92 -6.42 -4.34
N GLY A 38 12.21 -7.37 -3.47
CA GLY A 38 13.39 -8.23 -3.49
C GLY A 38 14.20 -8.16 -2.21
N GLY A 39 14.94 -9.22 -1.92
CA GLY A 39 15.80 -9.31 -0.75
C GLY A 39 15.05 -9.05 0.56
N LYS A 40 15.51 -8.04 1.30
CA LYS A 40 14.95 -7.62 2.59
C LYS A 40 14.14 -6.32 2.52
N TYR A 41 13.62 -5.96 1.36
CA TYR A 41 12.97 -4.67 1.16
C TYR A 41 11.49 -4.81 0.87
N ILE A 42 10.72 -3.94 1.52
CA ILE A 42 9.27 -3.83 1.38
C ILE A 42 8.90 -2.39 1.06
N VAL A 43 7.91 -2.23 0.21
CA VAL A 43 7.33 -0.93 -0.16
C VAL A 43 5.90 -0.85 0.34
N SER A 44 5.51 0.34 0.79
CA SER A 44 4.13 0.71 1.12
C SER A 44 3.98 2.23 1.04
N SER A 45 2.79 2.74 1.29
CA SER A 45 2.62 4.17 1.53
C SER A 45 3.31 4.58 2.84
N ALA A 46 3.95 5.75 2.87
CA ALA A 46 4.67 6.22 4.05
C ALA A 46 3.76 6.44 5.26
N HIS A 47 2.52 6.91 5.01
CA HIS A 47 1.55 7.10 6.07
C HIS A 47 1.17 5.76 6.75
N VAL A 48 1.20 4.62 6.04
CA VAL A 48 0.93 3.29 6.62
C VAL A 48 1.98 2.96 7.68
N PHE A 49 3.26 3.19 7.38
CA PHE A 49 4.35 3.00 8.33
C PHE A 49 4.22 3.95 9.54
N SER A 50 3.95 5.23 9.29
CA SER A 50 3.79 6.22 10.34
C SER A 50 2.61 5.91 11.26
N GLN A 51 1.47 5.51 10.71
CA GLN A 51 0.29 5.12 11.50
C GLN A 51 0.57 3.91 12.38
N CYS A 52 1.29 2.92 11.86
CA CYS A 52 1.67 1.73 12.61
C CYS A 52 2.55 2.08 13.82
N LEU A 53 3.57 2.94 13.62
CA LEU A 53 4.45 3.38 14.70
C LEU A 53 3.72 4.22 15.75
N ASN A 54 2.87 5.15 15.33
CA ASN A 54 2.07 5.98 16.23
C ASN A 54 1.10 5.13 17.06
N TYR A 55 0.44 4.15 16.44
CA TYR A 55 -0.46 3.26 17.15
C TYR A 55 0.28 2.39 18.17
N ASN A 56 1.49 1.94 17.86
CA ASN A 56 2.31 1.15 18.80
C ASN A 56 2.64 1.94 20.08
N SER A 57 2.94 3.23 19.96
CA SER A 57 3.16 4.10 21.11
C SER A 57 1.91 4.19 22.00
N LEU A 58 0.75 4.41 21.40
CA LEU A 58 -0.54 4.44 22.11
C LEU A 58 -0.91 3.09 22.72
N TYR A 59 -0.57 1.99 22.08
CA TYR A 59 -0.83 0.65 22.56
C TYR A 59 -0.01 0.35 23.82
N LYS A 60 1.28 0.74 23.84
CA LYS A 60 2.14 0.62 25.01
C LYS A 60 1.59 1.38 26.22
N GLU A 61 1.11 2.61 26.02
CA GLU A 61 0.54 3.43 27.09
C GLU A 61 -0.71 2.79 27.71
N LYS A 62 -1.57 2.21 26.87
CA LYS A 62 -2.86 1.66 27.32
C LYS A 62 -2.77 0.27 27.97
N ASN A 63 -1.76 -0.52 27.64
CA ASN A 63 -1.69 -1.93 28.02
C ASN A 63 -0.51 -2.25 28.95
N ASN A 64 -0.12 -1.32 29.82
CA ASN A 64 0.92 -1.52 30.85
C ASN A 64 2.16 -2.26 30.33
N SER A 65 2.79 -1.72 29.29
CA SER A 65 4.03 -2.22 28.66
C SER A 65 3.90 -3.42 27.69
N ALA A 66 2.73 -3.90 27.33
CA ALA A 66 2.61 -4.84 26.23
C ALA A 66 3.16 -4.19 24.94
N GLU A 67 4.13 -4.83 24.31
CA GLU A 67 4.81 -4.29 23.15
C GLU A 67 4.29 -4.91 21.85
N GLY A 68 3.93 -4.05 20.88
CA GLY A 68 3.61 -4.46 19.53
C GLY A 68 4.88 -4.62 18.70
N ILE A 69 4.97 -5.68 17.90
CA ILE A 69 6.01 -5.84 16.89
C ILE A 69 5.50 -5.29 15.57
N TYR A 70 6.19 -4.29 15.05
CA TYR A 70 5.95 -3.74 13.73
C TYR A 70 6.32 -4.78 12.67
N SER A 71 5.35 -5.20 11.87
CA SER A 71 5.48 -6.37 11.01
C SER A 71 4.73 -6.24 9.69
N ALA A 72 5.28 -6.87 8.68
CA ALA A 72 4.58 -7.27 7.48
C ALA A 72 4.19 -8.74 7.62
N PHE A 73 2.97 -9.12 7.25
CA PHE A 73 2.52 -10.48 7.42
C PHE A 73 1.44 -10.89 6.40
N ARG A 74 1.37 -12.19 6.19
CA ARG A 74 0.36 -12.83 5.34
C ARG A 74 -0.07 -14.16 5.93
N VAL A 75 -1.26 -14.61 5.61
CA VAL A 75 -1.71 -15.96 5.96
C VAL A 75 -1.19 -16.96 4.91
N ILE A 76 -0.57 -18.01 5.38
CA ILE A 76 -0.12 -19.12 4.54
C ILE A 76 -0.78 -20.42 4.98
N ARG A 77 -0.91 -21.36 4.07
CA ARG A 77 -1.40 -22.70 4.38
C ARG A 77 -0.21 -23.67 4.52
N ARG A 78 -0.09 -24.27 5.70
CA ARG A 78 0.88 -25.36 5.95
C ARG A 78 0.11 -26.66 6.19
N GLY A 79 -0.02 -27.47 5.14
CA GLY A 79 -0.86 -28.66 5.19
C GLY A 79 -2.34 -28.31 5.37
N GLN A 80 -2.97 -28.75 6.46
CA GLN A 80 -4.36 -28.42 6.79
C GLN A 80 -4.50 -27.18 7.70
N LYS A 81 -3.39 -26.67 8.24
CA LYS A 81 -3.41 -25.51 9.15
C LYS A 81 -3.15 -24.21 8.39
N LEU A 82 -3.82 -23.16 8.84
CA LEU A 82 -3.48 -21.78 8.48
C LEU A 82 -2.46 -21.29 9.49
N ASP A 83 -1.44 -20.60 9.00
CA ASP A 83 -0.36 -20.04 9.79
C ASP A 83 -0.06 -18.62 9.35
N LEU A 84 0.54 -17.82 10.22
CA LEU A 84 0.91 -16.45 9.95
C LEU A 84 2.40 -16.40 9.58
N ASP A 85 2.69 -16.10 8.31
CA ASP A 85 4.04 -15.84 7.84
C ASP A 85 4.37 -14.38 8.09
N THR A 86 5.31 -14.11 9.01
CA THR A 86 5.60 -12.78 9.53
C THR A 86 7.01 -12.34 9.23
N TYR A 87 7.17 -11.05 8.91
CA TYR A 87 8.44 -10.38 8.67
C TYR A 87 8.49 -9.15 9.56
N ARG A 88 9.41 -9.11 10.51
CA ARG A 88 9.60 -7.93 11.35
C ARG A 88 10.18 -6.81 10.51
N ILE A 89 9.58 -5.62 10.60
CA ILE A 89 10.13 -4.41 9.99
C ILE A 89 11.05 -3.77 11.01
N ASN A 90 12.36 -3.85 10.74
CA ASN A 90 13.38 -3.34 11.65
C ASN A 90 13.57 -1.83 11.51
N GLU A 91 13.41 -1.34 10.30
CA GLU A 91 13.65 0.04 9.94
C GLU A 91 12.73 0.45 8.80
N SER A 92 12.27 1.68 8.79
CA SER A 92 11.50 2.24 7.68
C SER A 92 11.81 3.71 7.49
N ILE A 93 11.78 4.15 6.25
CA ILE A 93 11.95 5.55 5.86
C ILE A 93 10.77 6.00 5.03
N ARG A 94 10.49 7.30 5.08
CA ARG A 94 9.67 8.01 4.11
C ARG A 94 10.60 8.62 3.07
N LEU A 95 10.29 8.48 1.79
CA LEU A 95 11.01 9.21 0.77
C LEU A 95 10.73 10.71 0.89
N PRO A 96 11.74 11.55 0.62
CA PRO A 96 11.54 12.98 0.57
C PRO A 96 10.58 13.36 -0.56
N PRO A 97 9.90 14.51 -0.47
CA PRO A 97 9.15 15.06 -1.59
C PRO A 97 10.06 15.31 -2.78
N VAL A 98 9.54 15.07 -3.98
CA VAL A 98 10.25 15.44 -5.21
C VAL A 98 10.22 16.94 -5.35
N LYS A 99 11.38 17.58 -5.44
CA LYS A 99 11.52 19.02 -5.65
C LYS A 99 11.40 19.32 -7.14
N GLU A 100 10.73 20.42 -7.48
CA GLU A 100 10.64 20.93 -8.87
C GLU A 100 10.00 19.94 -9.85
N ALA A 101 8.86 19.34 -9.49
CA ALA A 101 8.08 18.58 -10.45
C ALA A 101 7.70 19.45 -11.64
N ALA A 102 8.07 19.04 -12.86
CA ALA A 102 7.80 19.78 -14.09
C ALA A 102 6.31 20.18 -14.18
N GLY A 103 6.06 21.47 -14.32
CA GLY A 103 4.70 22.05 -14.39
C GLY A 103 4.08 22.43 -13.05
N PHE A 104 4.75 22.22 -11.92
CA PHE A 104 4.34 22.69 -10.61
C PHE A 104 5.45 23.50 -9.95
N ASN A 105 5.14 24.73 -9.55
CA ASN A 105 6.01 25.49 -8.66
C ASN A 105 5.85 24.93 -7.24
N GLY A 106 6.61 23.88 -6.90
CA GLY A 106 6.55 23.28 -5.58
C GLY A 106 7.12 21.85 -5.52
N SER A 107 7.05 21.27 -4.35
CA SER A 107 7.42 19.87 -4.14
C SER A 107 6.19 18.96 -4.13
N VAL A 108 6.28 17.79 -4.74
CA VAL A 108 5.23 16.76 -4.70
C VAL A 108 5.59 15.71 -3.67
N ASP A 109 4.75 15.56 -2.64
CA ASP A 109 4.87 14.48 -1.68
C ASP A 109 4.32 13.18 -2.28
N LEU A 110 5.20 12.26 -2.56
CA LEU A 110 4.85 10.97 -3.16
C LEU A 110 4.33 9.94 -2.15
N ASP A 111 4.34 10.25 -0.87
CA ASP A 111 3.87 9.35 0.21
C ASP A 111 4.40 7.90 0.10
N ILE A 112 5.65 7.74 -0.32
CA ILE A 112 6.29 6.42 -0.47
C ILE A 112 7.11 6.12 0.78
N GLY A 113 6.90 4.93 1.32
CA GLY A 113 7.69 4.36 2.40
C GLY A 113 8.44 3.11 1.96
N LEU A 114 9.67 3.00 2.42
CA LEU A 114 10.51 1.81 2.28
C LEU A 114 10.76 1.21 3.66
N GLY A 115 10.68 -0.12 3.77
CA GLY A 115 11.00 -0.84 4.98
C GLY A 115 12.07 -1.91 4.75
N LYS A 116 12.91 -2.13 5.77
CA LYS A 116 13.86 -3.25 5.83
C LYS A 116 13.34 -4.30 6.78
N ILE A 117 13.19 -5.52 6.29
CA ILE A 117 12.69 -6.67 7.05
C ILE A 117 13.85 -7.53 7.60
N ASP A 118 13.55 -8.30 8.63
CA ASP A 118 14.52 -9.12 9.38
C ASP A 118 15.11 -10.29 8.58
N ARG A 119 14.42 -10.77 7.55
CA ARG A 119 14.85 -11.89 6.70
C ARG A 119 14.47 -11.66 5.24
N ASN A 120 15.09 -12.39 4.32
CA ASN A 120 14.72 -12.32 2.91
C ASN A 120 13.30 -12.85 2.71
N SER A 121 12.57 -12.20 1.82
CA SER A 121 11.30 -12.73 1.33
C SER A 121 11.54 -13.80 0.28
N ASP A 122 10.76 -14.89 0.33
CA ASP A 122 10.79 -15.97 -0.66
C ASP A 122 10.12 -15.58 -1.98
N SER A 123 9.43 -14.44 -2.01
CA SER A 123 8.64 -13.96 -3.13
C SER A 123 8.72 -12.45 -3.22
N PHE A 124 8.81 -11.92 -4.42
CA PHE A 124 8.80 -10.48 -4.67
C PHE A 124 8.12 -10.15 -6.01
N LEU A 125 7.76 -8.89 -6.19
CA LEU A 125 7.24 -8.36 -7.45
C LEU A 125 8.33 -7.55 -8.14
N PRO A 126 8.66 -7.89 -9.41
CA PRO A 126 9.49 -7.02 -10.22
C PRO A 126 8.73 -5.72 -10.49
N ILE A 127 9.46 -4.64 -10.55
CA ILE A 127 8.92 -3.33 -10.96
C ILE A 127 9.21 -3.16 -12.43
N LYS A 128 8.18 -2.80 -13.20
CA LYS A 128 8.30 -2.56 -14.64
C LYS A 128 9.18 -1.35 -14.90
N GLU A 129 9.99 -1.43 -15.95
CA GLU A 129 10.81 -0.31 -16.40
C GLU A 129 9.95 0.95 -16.63
N PRO A 130 10.53 2.15 -16.42
CA PRO A 130 9.82 3.41 -16.59
C PRO A 130 9.19 3.58 -17.97
N GLY A 131 8.01 4.17 -18.02
CA GLY A 131 7.27 4.44 -19.26
C GLY A 131 6.31 3.32 -19.66
N GLY A 132 5.74 3.45 -20.86
CA GLY A 132 4.81 2.45 -21.43
C GLY A 132 3.46 2.35 -20.74
N LEU A 133 3.04 3.37 -20.00
CA LEU A 133 1.70 3.46 -19.43
C LEU A 133 0.77 4.15 -20.40
N GLU A 134 -0.39 3.57 -20.61
CA GLU A 134 -1.40 4.08 -21.53
C GLU A 134 -2.77 4.18 -20.84
N LEU A 135 -3.59 5.16 -21.28
CA LEU A 135 -4.99 5.20 -20.86
C LEU A 135 -5.71 3.92 -21.29
N TYR A 136 -6.66 3.48 -20.48
CA TYR A 136 -7.43 2.26 -20.67
C TYR A 136 -6.62 0.95 -20.63
N GLN A 137 -5.33 1.01 -20.31
CA GLN A 137 -4.53 -0.20 -20.06
C GLN A 137 -5.17 -1.02 -18.95
N ASP A 138 -5.31 -2.34 -19.20
CA ASP A 138 -5.74 -3.29 -18.17
C ASP A 138 -4.76 -3.31 -17.00
N ILE A 139 -5.28 -3.25 -15.78
CA ILE A 139 -4.50 -3.32 -14.55
C ILE A 139 -5.15 -4.24 -13.52
N ALA A 140 -4.36 -4.67 -12.56
CA ALA A 140 -4.86 -5.30 -11.36
C ALA A 140 -4.23 -4.68 -10.11
N MET A 141 -5.00 -4.55 -9.04
CA MET A 141 -4.52 -4.12 -7.73
C MET A 141 -4.70 -5.26 -6.73
N CYS A 142 -3.63 -5.56 -5.97
CA CYS A 142 -3.66 -6.62 -4.96
C CYS A 142 -3.41 -6.02 -3.58
N GLY A 143 -4.32 -6.21 -2.63
CA GLY A 143 -4.16 -5.62 -1.30
C GLY A 143 -5.08 -6.17 -0.23
N TYR A 144 -5.05 -5.51 0.91
CA TYR A 144 -5.84 -5.84 2.10
C TYR A 144 -6.83 -4.70 2.40
N PRO A 145 -7.83 -4.48 1.56
CA PRO A 145 -8.82 -3.42 1.76
C PRO A 145 -9.54 -3.63 3.08
N SER A 146 -9.86 -2.51 3.74
CA SER A 146 -10.55 -2.47 5.05
C SER A 146 -9.79 -3.06 6.23
N GLY A 147 -8.51 -3.40 6.10
CA GLY A 147 -7.64 -3.86 7.20
C GLY A 147 -8.23 -4.76 8.28
N ARG A 148 -9.42 -4.40 8.74
CA ARG A 148 -10.22 -5.11 9.74
C ARG A 148 -11.34 -5.98 9.17
N LEU A 149 -11.75 -5.77 7.91
CA LEU A 149 -12.95 -6.41 7.33
C LEU A 149 -12.62 -7.52 6.31
N SER A 150 -11.35 -7.73 5.99
CA SER A 150 -10.92 -9.02 5.41
C SER A 150 -11.00 -10.15 6.45
N LEU A 151 -11.44 -9.84 7.63
CA LEU A 151 -11.89 -10.73 8.67
C LEU A 151 -13.26 -11.29 8.27
N ILE A 152 -13.26 -12.34 7.46
CA ILE A 152 -14.45 -13.18 7.40
C ILE A 152 -14.46 -13.92 8.74
N LEU A 153 -15.30 -13.42 9.64
CA LEU A 153 -15.59 -14.09 10.89
C LEU A 153 -16.34 -15.39 10.56
N TYR A 154 -15.62 -16.50 10.51
CA TYR A 154 -16.23 -17.82 10.56
C TYR A 154 -16.63 -18.06 12.03
N ARG A 155 -17.90 -18.01 12.30
CA ARG A 155 -18.43 -18.45 13.58
C ARG A 155 -18.71 -19.94 13.47
N ASN A 156 -17.74 -20.76 13.87
CA ASN A 156 -17.97 -22.18 14.12
C ASN A 156 -18.32 -22.38 15.58
N GLU A 157 -18.90 -23.51 15.94
CA GLU A 157 -19.22 -23.90 17.33
C GLU A 157 -18.00 -23.84 18.25
N ASP A 158 -16.78 -23.91 17.68
CA ASP A 158 -15.50 -23.95 18.40
C ASP A 158 -14.69 -22.65 18.41
N GLY A 159 -15.19 -21.54 17.87
CA GLY A 159 -14.46 -20.26 17.91
C GLY A 159 -14.67 -19.33 16.72
N VAL A 160 -14.00 -18.17 16.81
CA VAL A 160 -13.96 -17.13 15.76
C VAL A 160 -12.64 -17.24 15.02
N GLY A 161 -12.67 -17.68 13.76
CA GLY A 161 -11.50 -17.72 12.89
C GLY A 161 -11.31 -16.41 12.12
N MET A 162 -10.07 -15.96 11.99
CA MET A 162 -9.69 -14.77 11.24
C MET A 162 -9.07 -15.18 9.91
N HIS A 163 -9.61 -14.69 8.79
CA HIS A 163 -9.11 -14.97 7.47
C HIS A 163 -8.58 -13.70 6.81
N LEU A 164 -7.27 -13.56 6.72
CA LEU A 164 -6.62 -12.40 6.11
C LEU A 164 -6.04 -12.80 4.76
N ASN A 165 -6.81 -12.67 3.69
CA ASN A 165 -6.35 -12.90 2.31
C ASN A 165 -6.29 -11.60 1.53
N PRO A 166 -5.26 -11.40 0.69
CA PRO A 166 -5.26 -10.28 -0.23
C PRO A 166 -6.37 -10.43 -1.28
N ILE A 167 -7.04 -9.34 -1.57
CA ILE A 167 -8.06 -9.23 -2.62
C ILE A 167 -7.40 -8.70 -3.87
N ILE A 168 -7.73 -9.29 -5.01
CA ILE A 168 -7.34 -8.77 -6.31
C ILE A 168 -8.56 -8.14 -6.98
N GLN A 169 -8.40 -6.90 -7.41
CA GLN A 169 -9.37 -6.14 -8.16
C GLN A 169 -8.79 -5.85 -9.55
N PHE A 170 -9.63 -5.91 -10.57
CA PHE A 170 -9.26 -5.58 -11.95
C PHE A 170 -9.89 -4.25 -12.33
N GLY A 171 -9.23 -3.53 -13.19
CA GLY A 171 -9.67 -2.24 -13.71
C GLY A 171 -8.73 -1.73 -14.77
N HIS A 172 -8.74 -0.42 -14.98
CA HIS A 172 -7.97 0.24 -16.03
C HIS A 172 -7.29 1.49 -15.50
N ILE A 173 -6.28 1.96 -16.23
CA ILE A 173 -5.72 3.30 -16.06
C ILE A 173 -6.78 4.28 -16.57
N ALA A 174 -7.29 5.11 -15.68
CA ALA A 174 -8.31 6.12 -15.97
C ALA A 174 -7.73 7.52 -16.20
N GLY A 175 -6.48 7.75 -15.81
CA GLY A 175 -5.75 9.01 -16.02
C GLY A 175 -4.29 8.89 -15.62
N LEU A 176 -3.46 9.74 -16.21
CA LEU A 176 -2.04 9.85 -15.94
C LEU A 176 -1.70 11.24 -15.39
N MET A 177 -0.69 11.36 -14.56
CA MET A 177 -0.27 12.63 -13.99
C MET A 177 1.18 12.94 -14.36
N PRO A 178 1.49 14.20 -14.71
CA PRO A 178 0.66 15.40 -14.54
C PRO A 178 -0.44 15.56 -15.59
N TYR A 179 -0.40 14.85 -16.72
CA TYR A 179 -1.42 14.86 -17.78
C TYR A 179 -1.33 13.57 -18.62
N ASP A 180 -2.38 13.23 -19.33
CA ASP A 180 -2.56 11.92 -19.98
C ASP A 180 -1.54 11.64 -21.10
N GLU A 181 -1.05 12.66 -21.79
CA GLU A 181 -0.04 12.56 -22.85
C GLU A 181 1.40 12.56 -22.32
N SER A 182 1.60 12.53 -21.01
CA SER A 182 2.93 12.51 -20.42
C SER A 182 3.68 11.23 -20.81
N SER A 183 4.84 11.37 -21.42
CA SER A 183 5.73 10.23 -21.70
C SER A 183 6.35 9.63 -20.44
N THR A 184 6.35 10.37 -19.34
CA THR A 184 6.95 10.01 -18.06
C THR A 184 5.99 10.35 -16.91
N PRO A 185 4.80 9.73 -16.85
CA PRO A 185 3.84 10.02 -15.82
C PRO A 185 4.36 9.57 -14.45
N TRP A 186 4.35 10.48 -13.47
CA TRP A 186 4.73 10.14 -12.09
C TRP A 186 3.58 9.54 -11.26
N GLY A 187 2.35 9.69 -11.72
CA GLY A 187 1.17 9.17 -11.04
C GLY A 187 0.15 8.53 -11.96
N ILE A 188 -0.67 7.68 -11.37
CA ILE A 188 -1.71 6.89 -12.03
C ILE A 188 -3.03 7.12 -11.32
N GLN A 189 -4.08 7.42 -12.07
CA GLN A 189 -5.48 7.31 -11.61
C GLN A 189 -6.06 6.03 -12.18
N THR A 190 -6.89 5.34 -11.41
CA THR A 190 -7.52 4.08 -11.82
C THR A 190 -9.03 4.15 -11.65
N ASP A 191 -9.76 3.25 -12.32
CA ASP A 191 -11.18 3.02 -12.09
C ASP A 191 -11.45 1.97 -10.99
N ILE A 192 -10.41 1.49 -10.32
CA ILE A 192 -10.51 0.52 -9.22
C ILE A 192 -11.01 1.23 -7.96
N VAL A 193 -12.03 0.64 -7.34
CA VAL A 193 -12.53 1.12 -6.05
C VAL A 193 -11.55 0.73 -4.92
N ALA A 194 -11.09 1.72 -4.18
CA ALA A 194 -10.23 1.54 -3.02
C ALA A 194 -10.90 2.05 -1.74
N ILE A 195 -10.56 1.41 -0.64
CA ILE A 195 -11.01 1.76 0.71
C ILE A 195 -9.83 1.73 1.67
N GLY A 196 -10.02 2.15 2.92
CA GLY A 196 -8.96 2.09 3.93
C GLY A 196 -8.30 0.70 3.98
N GLY A 197 -6.98 0.66 4.07
CA GLY A 197 -6.17 -0.57 3.97
C GLY A 197 -5.66 -0.89 2.56
N SER A 198 -6.22 -0.27 1.50
CA SER A 198 -5.68 -0.40 0.14
C SER A 198 -4.39 0.40 -0.08
N SER A 199 -4.09 1.37 0.78
CA SER A 199 -2.84 2.15 0.72
C SER A 199 -1.61 1.25 0.74
N GLY A 200 -0.70 1.44 -0.22
CA GLY A 200 0.49 0.61 -0.41
C GLY A 200 0.25 -0.65 -1.26
N SER A 201 -0.94 -0.86 -1.80
CA SER A 201 -1.23 -1.99 -2.71
C SER A 201 -0.50 -1.82 -4.03
N PRO A 202 0.21 -2.86 -4.53
CA PRO A 202 0.79 -2.83 -5.87
C PRO A 202 -0.32 -2.77 -6.93
N ILE A 203 -0.11 -1.91 -7.91
CA ILE A 203 -0.86 -1.88 -9.18
C ILE A 203 0.00 -2.59 -10.20
N ILE A 204 -0.54 -3.58 -10.88
CA ILE A 204 0.19 -4.61 -11.61
C ILE A 204 -0.33 -4.68 -13.03
N ASP A 205 0.58 -4.85 -13.98
CA ASP A 205 0.24 -5.28 -15.33
C ASP A 205 -0.19 -6.76 -15.29
N PRO A 206 -1.43 -7.11 -15.65
CA PRO A 206 -1.90 -8.48 -15.59
C PRO A 206 -1.29 -9.41 -16.64
N SER A 207 -0.56 -8.90 -17.61
CA SER A 207 0.09 -9.70 -18.66
C SER A 207 1.37 -10.39 -18.19
N ASP A 208 2.18 -9.71 -17.36
CA ASP A 208 3.49 -10.17 -16.89
C ASP A 208 3.60 -10.21 -15.36
N GLY A 209 2.75 -9.47 -14.65
CA GLY A 209 2.72 -9.35 -13.20
C GLY A 209 3.79 -8.43 -12.63
N GLU A 210 4.30 -7.54 -13.44
CA GLU A 210 5.19 -6.49 -13.01
C GLU A 210 4.42 -5.32 -12.40
N VAL A 211 5.02 -4.67 -11.42
CA VAL A 211 4.42 -3.51 -10.76
C VAL A 211 4.58 -2.29 -11.66
N ILE A 212 3.47 -1.68 -12.01
CA ILE A 212 3.39 -0.44 -12.77
C ILE A 212 3.01 0.76 -11.91
N GLY A 213 2.61 0.52 -10.68
CA GLY A 213 2.25 1.59 -9.74
C GLY A 213 1.98 1.07 -8.34
N MET A 214 1.71 2.00 -7.43
CA MET A 214 1.33 1.69 -6.05
C MET A 214 0.20 2.63 -5.61
N ALA A 215 -0.88 2.06 -5.12
CA ALA A 215 -2.00 2.82 -4.60
C ALA A 215 -1.64 3.55 -3.30
N GLN A 216 -1.93 4.83 -3.22
CA GLN A 216 -1.60 5.68 -2.06
C GLN A 216 -2.82 6.25 -1.39
N GLN A 217 -3.70 6.81 -2.16
CA GLN A 217 -4.87 7.54 -1.69
C GLN A 217 -6.12 7.10 -2.45
N VAL A 218 -7.23 7.50 -1.87
CA VAL A 218 -8.54 7.36 -2.48
C VAL A 218 -9.03 8.76 -2.79
N ILE A 219 -9.31 9.04 -4.05
CA ILE A 219 -10.09 10.23 -4.40
C ILE A 219 -11.52 9.97 -3.91
N SER A 220 -11.81 10.41 -2.70
CA SER A 220 -13.16 10.28 -2.18
C SER A 220 -14.08 11.18 -3.00
N THR A 221 -15.00 10.58 -3.70
CA THR A 221 -16.15 11.31 -4.21
C THR A 221 -16.97 11.74 -2.99
N MET A 222 -16.97 13.04 -2.69
CA MET A 222 -17.87 13.58 -1.68
C MET A 222 -19.28 13.41 -2.20
N THR A 223 -19.97 12.38 -1.72
CA THR A 223 -21.40 12.24 -2.00
C THR A 223 -22.12 13.36 -1.24
N THR A 224 -22.57 14.35 -1.97
CA THR A 224 -23.39 15.42 -1.41
C THR A 224 -24.79 14.85 -1.15
N VAL A 225 -25.16 14.74 0.10
CA VAL A 225 -26.51 14.34 0.51
C VAL A 225 -27.31 15.60 0.82
N TYR A 226 -28.57 15.63 0.38
CA TYR A 226 -29.47 16.72 0.69
C TYR A 226 -30.27 16.38 1.95
N LYS A 227 -30.19 17.24 2.94
CA LYS A 227 -31.05 17.19 4.11
C LYS A 227 -31.93 18.44 4.08
N GLU A 228 -33.24 18.25 4.08
CA GLU A 228 -34.23 19.36 4.07
C GLU A 228 -34.03 20.32 2.87
N GLY A 229 -33.65 19.79 1.70
CA GLY A 229 -33.39 20.59 0.50
C GLY A 229 -32.05 21.33 0.46
N MET A 230 -31.26 21.24 1.52
CA MET A 230 -29.93 21.85 1.59
C MET A 230 -28.82 20.82 1.39
N PRO A 231 -27.80 21.11 0.57
CA PRO A 231 -26.64 20.24 0.43
C PRO A 231 -25.92 20.13 1.78
N THR A 232 -25.70 18.91 2.24
CA THR A 232 -24.97 18.65 3.46
C THR A 232 -23.93 17.56 3.24
N ASN A 233 -22.81 17.68 3.93
CA ASN A 233 -21.77 16.66 3.87
C ASN A 233 -22.23 15.43 4.63
N LEU A 234 -22.15 14.24 4.02
CA LEU A 234 -22.51 12.96 4.63
C LEU A 234 -21.82 12.76 5.99
N TYR A 235 -20.60 13.27 6.13
CA TYR A 235 -19.85 13.24 7.39
C TYR A 235 -20.53 14.01 8.53
N LYS A 236 -21.27 15.10 8.23
CA LYS A 236 -22.02 15.85 9.24
C LYS A 236 -23.32 15.19 9.67
N LEU A 237 -23.87 14.30 8.84
CA LEU A 237 -25.08 13.55 9.15
C LEU A 237 -24.81 12.36 10.07
N THR A 238 -23.57 11.90 10.14
CA THR A 238 -23.18 10.70 10.89
C THR A 238 -22.69 10.97 12.32
N LYS A 239 -23.15 12.04 12.97
CA LYS A 239 -22.93 12.25 14.41
C LYS A 239 -23.76 11.29 15.28
N GLY A 240 -23.73 10.01 14.97
CA GLY A 240 -24.30 8.92 15.75
C GLY A 240 -23.47 7.67 15.51
N PRO A 241 -23.65 6.57 16.25
CA PRO A 241 -22.92 5.33 16.08
C PRO A 241 -23.38 4.58 14.82
N LEU A 242 -23.40 5.24 13.67
CA LEU A 242 -23.42 4.57 12.39
C LEU A 242 -22.02 4.02 12.18
N TYR A 243 -21.92 2.70 12.19
CA TYR A 243 -20.75 1.94 11.77
C TYR A 243 -20.25 2.55 10.48
N GLY A 244 -19.05 3.18 10.54
CA GLY A 244 -18.59 4.10 9.54
C GLY A 244 -18.60 3.49 8.15
N VAL A 245 -19.32 4.12 7.25
CA VAL A 245 -19.10 3.91 5.83
C VAL A 245 -17.70 4.48 5.55
N ALA A 246 -16.73 3.60 5.36
CA ALA A 246 -15.42 4.03 4.91
C ALA A 246 -15.62 4.78 3.57
N PRO A 247 -14.98 5.94 3.37
CA PRO A 247 -15.08 6.64 2.12
C PRO A 247 -14.65 5.69 0.99
N LEU A 248 -15.56 5.42 0.08
CA LEU A 248 -15.29 4.73 -1.17
C LEU A 248 -14.76 5.75 -2.15
N GLY A 249 -13.71 5.40 -2.87
CA GLY A 249 -13.18 6.26 -3.91
C GLY A 249 -12.33 5.47 -4.89
N LEU A 250 -11.90 6.12 -5.95
CA LEU A 250 -11.05 5.51 -6.94
C LEU A 250 -9.59 5.52 -6.46
N ALA A 251 -8.88 4.42 -6.67
CA ALA A 251 -7.48 4.33 -6.31
C ALA A 251 -6.63 5.25 -7.19
N TYR A 252 -5.74 5.95 -6.55
CA TYR A 252 -4.75 6.82 -7.15
C TYR A 252 -3.40 6.54 -6.53
N GLY A 253 -2.33 6.64 -7.30
CA GLY A 253 -1.01 6.32 -6.77
C GLY A 253 0.14 6.77 -7.65
N VAL A 254 1.35 6.40 -7.25
CA VAL A 254 2.58 6.63 -8.01
C VAL A 254 2.77 5.60 -9.10
N SER A 255 3.45 6.00 -10.18
CA SER A 255 3.76 5.14 -11.33
C SER A 255 5.08 4.37 -11.17
N ASN A 256 5.36 3.50 -12.13
CA ASN A 256 6.62 2.78 -12.24
C ASN A 256 7.83 3.71 -12.46
N MET A 257 7.64 4.91 -12.97
CA MET A 257 8.70 5.92 -13.10
C MET A 257 9.41 6.16 -11.76
N ILE A 258 8.63 6.28 -10.68
CA ILE A 258 9.15 6.47 -9.32
C ILE A 258 9.59 5.14 -8.72
N LEU A 259 8.75 4.12 -8.87
CA LEU A 259 8.97 2.83 -8.20
C LEU A 259 10.23 2.11 -8.70
N SER A 260 10.61 2.28 -9.96
CA SER A 260 11.83 1.68 -10.54
C SER A 260 13.12 2.15 -9.84
N LEU A 261 13.08 3.30 -9.18
CA LEU A 261 14.21 3.82 -8.41
C LEU A 261 14.38 3.15 -7.03
N LEU A 262 13.31 2.54 -6.50
CA LEU A 262 13.26 2.05 -5.13
C LEU A 262 14.29 0.95 -4.79
N PRO A 263 14.60 -0.02 -5.66
CA PRO A 263 15.63 -1.01 -5.37
C PRO A 263 17.00 -0.37 -5.11
N ASN A 264 17.36 0.64 -5.91
CA ASN A 264 18.62 1.37 -5.76
C ASN A 264 18.62 2.24 -4.49
N ILE A 265 17.53 2.96 -4.24
CA ILE A 265 17.34 3.76 -3.01
C ILE A 265 17.45 2.86 -1.78
N SER A 266 16.74 1.73 -1.77
CA SER A 266 16.77 0.79 -0.64
C SER A 266 18.18 0.31 -0.33
N LYS A 267 18.93 -0.08 -1.35
CA LYS A 267 20.30 -0.54 -1.19
C LYS A 267 21.22 0.55 -0.64
N ASN A 268 21.18 1.75 -1.21
CA ASN A 268 22.05 2.84 -0.78
C ASN A 268 21.70 3.34 0.63
N TYR A 269 20.42 3.48 0.96
CA TYR A 269 20.02 3.92 2.28
C TYR A 269 20.31 2.87 3.36
N PHE A 270 19.76 1.66 3.22
CA PHE A 270 19.83 0.66 4.28
C PHE A 270 21.18 -0.05 4.41
N GLU A 271 22.01 -0.05 3.37
CA GLU A 271 23.33 -0.68 3.42
C GLU A 271 24.46 0.31 3.58
N ARG A 272 24.32 1.55 3.08
CA ARG A 272 25.38 2.56 3.05
C ARG A 272 25.09 3.80 3.89
N GLY A 273 23.85 3.98 4.35
CA GLY A 273 23.44 5.13 5.16
C GLY A 273 23.30 6.44 4.38
N HIS A 274 23.16 6.38 3.05
CA HIS A 274 22.99 7.54 2.20
C HIS A 274 21.51 7.88 2.00
N PRO A 275 20.98 8.97 2.61
CA PRO A 275 19.61 9.41 2.34
C PRO A 275 19.47 9.87 0.89
N PRO A 276 18.38 9.53 0.21
CA PRO A 276 18.13 9.99 -1.14
C PRO A 276 17.60 11.43 -1.15
N ASP A 277 18.09 12.24 -2.10
CA ASP A 277 17.38 13.43 -2.57
C ASP A 277 16.77 13.12 -3.93
N LEU A 278 15.51 13.51 -4.13
CA LEU A 278 14.79 13.31 -5.38
C LEU A 278 14.63 14.66 -6.08
N LEU A 279 15.18 14.77 -7.27
CA LEU A 279 15.10 15.96 -8.11
C LEU A 279 14.43 15.62 -9.43
N PHE A 280 13.68 16.57 -9.97
CA PHE A 280 13.16 16.55 -11.33
C PHE A 280 14.15 17.29 -12.23
N GLU A 281 14.83 16.59 -13.11
CA GLU A 281 15.69 17.16 -14.14
C GLU A 281 15.18 16.72 -15.52
N ASP A 282 14.91 17.69 -16.41
CA ASP A 282 14.54 17.45 -17.81
C ASP A 282 13.51 16.32 -18.04
N THR A 283 12.44 16.28 -17.27
CA THR A 283 11.38 15.25 -17.33
C THR A 283 11.70 13.91 -16.66
N GLN A 284 12.85 13.74 -16.05
CA GLN A 284 13.21 12.53 -15.30
C GLN A 284 13.42 12.82 -13.81
N ILE A 285 13.14 11.82 -12.95
CA ILE A 285 13.51 11.90 -11.54
C ILE A 285 14.92 11.37 -11.38
N VAL A 286 15.80 12.23 -10.90
CA VAL A 286 17.19 11.92 -10.59
C VAL A 286 17.34 11.72 -9.09
N ILE A 287 18.07 10.67 -8.69
CA ILE A 287 18.44 10.42 -7.31
C ILE A 287 19.84 10.97 -7.08
N ILE A 288 19.96 11.88 -6.11
CA ILE A 288 21.25 12.33 -5.58
C ILE A 288 21.43 11.66 -4.21
N PHE A 289 22.58 11.06 -4.01
CA PHE A 289 22.97 10.45 -2.74
C PHE A 289 24.04 11.29 -2.04
#